data_d0173f82036639ff5a8bfc171d259632
#
_entry.id   d0173f82036639ff5a8bfc171d259632
#
_cell.length_a   1.000
_cell.length_b   1.000
_cell.length_c   1.000
_cell.angle_alpha   90.00
_cell.angle_beta   90.00
_cell.angle_gamma   90.00
#
_symmetry.space_group_name_H-M   'P 1'
#
loop_
_entity.id
_entity.type
_entity.pdbx_description
1 polymer ?
#
loop_
_entity_poly.entity_id
_entity_poly.type
_entity_poly.pdbx_seq_one_letter_code
_entity_poly.pdbx_strand_id
1 'polypeptide(L)'
;MLNDILSKLPPQAANPALLIGHETGDDAAVFKINDEQAVVATTDFFMPIVDDPYDYGRIAATNALSDVYAVGGTPILALAIAAMPMNQMSPDTIQKILSGGAQVCANAGVPVAGGHTIDAVEPIYGLAVVGLVHPDRIKRNCEAQEGDDLILGKALGVGILGAAMNKDELDPEGYRQMVETATKLNAVGAELSKLPGVHALTDVTGFGLIGHLLEICHGSNLAGAVNWNDLPILPAARDYAERG
;
A
#
# COMPACT_ATOMS: atom_id res chain seq x y z
N MET A 1 -9.84 16.65 9.08
CA MET A 1 -10.94 15.84 9.66
C MET A 1 -10.39 14.61 10.42
N LEU A 2 -9.68 13.66 9.78
CA LEU A 2 -9.16 12.47 10.51
C LEU A 2 -8.23 12.86 11.67
N ASN A 3 -7.26 13.72 11.43
CA ASN A 3 -6.35 14.23 12.48
C ASN A 3 -7.09 14.90 13.65
N ASP A 4 -8.19 15.63 13.36
CA ASP A 4 -9.01 16.27 14.41
C ASP A 4 -9.79 15.23 15.24
N ILE A 5 -10.09 14.08 14.66
CA ILE A 5 -10.73 12.96 15.37
C ILE A 5 -9.69 12.24 16.22
N LEU A 6 -8.55 11.89 15.62
CA LEU A 6 -7.47 11.17 16.31
C LEU A 6 -6.91 11.97 17.48
N SER A 7 -6.76 13.30 17.34
CA SER A 7 -6.28 14.18 18.42
C SER A 7 -7.21 14.25 19.65
N LYS A 8 -8.45 13.80 19.51
CA LYS A 8 -9.45 13.75 20.61
C LYS A 8 -9.53 12.39 21.27
N LEU A 9 -8.80 11.40 20.77
CA LEU A 9 -8.75 10.10 21.44
C LEU A 9 -7.98 10.19 22.76
N PRO A 10 -8.33 9.37 23.75
CA PRO A 10 -7.56 9.31 25.00
C PRO A 10 -6.08 9.01 24.68
N PRO A 11 -5.15 9.68 25.37
CA PRO A 11 -3.73 9.38 25.17
C PRO A 11 -3.46 7.92 25.53
N GLN A 12 -2.75 7.23 24.64
CA GLN A 12 -2.32 5.87 24.90
C GLN A 12 -1.09 5.88 25.81
N ALA A 13 -1.00 4.88 26.67
CA ALA A 13 0.20 4.71 27.50
C ALA A 13 1.40 4.42 26.58
N ALA A 14 2.50 5.13 26.78
CA ALA A 14 3.72 4.89 26.04
C ALA A 14 4.19 3.44 26.24
N ASN A 15 4.44 2.75 25.14
CA ASN A 15 4.98 1.39 25.16
C ASN A 15 6.35 1.40 24.43
N PRO A 16 7.46 1.19 25.14
CA PRO A 16 8.79 1.22 24.54
C PRO A 16 9.02 0.15 23.47
N ALA A 17 8.20 -0.90 23.44
CA ALA A 17 8.27 -1.92 22.41
C ALA A 17 7.54 -1.51 21.11
N LEU A 18 6.67 -0.51 21.13
CA LEU A 18 6.04 0.06 19.94
C LEU A 18 7.05 1.00 19.27
N LEU A 19 7.71 0.52 18.22
CA LEU A 19 8.76 1.27 17.52
C LEU A 19 8.18 2.25 16.47
N ILE A 20 7.06 1.87 15.85
CA ILE A 20 6.27 2.70 14.95
C ILE A 20 4.80 2.56 15.35
N GLY A 21 4.14 3.68 15.57
CA GLY A 21 2.72 3.81 15.85
C GLY A 21 2.03 4.73 14.85
N HIS A 22 0.90 5.30 15.22
CA HIS A 22 0.12 6.18 14.36
C HIS A 22 0.64 7.64 14.35
N GLU A 23 1.63 7.97 15.20
CA GLU A 23 2.07 9.36 15.38
C GLU A 23 2.96 9.88 14.23
N THR A 24 3.66 8.98 13.55
CA THR A 24 4.66 9.33 12.53
C THR A 24 4.13 9.24 11.09
N GLY A 25 2.92 8.68 10.92
CA GLY A 25 2.32 8.52 9.58
C GLY A 25 3.07 7.51 8.69
N ASP A 26 3.80 6.58 9.30
CA ASP A 26 4.42 5.47 8.59
C ASP A 26 3.37 4.45 8.11
N ASP A 27 3.72 3.65 7.12
CA ASP A 27 2.80 2.75 6.39
C ASP A 27 2.30 1.57 7.24
N ALA A 28 3.04 1.15 8.27
CA ALA A 28 2.64 0.05 9.15
C ALA A 28 3.06 0.27 10.60
N ALA A 29 2.36 -0.36 11.54
CA ALA A 29 2.78 -0.44 12.92
C ALA A 29 3.91 -1.46 13.09
N VAL A 30 4.91 -1.13 13.94
CA VAL A 30 6.04 -2.01 14.22
C VAL A 30 6.22 -2.18 15.72
N PHE A 31 6.15 -3.44 16.18
CA PHE A 31 6.27 -3.80 17.59
C PHE A 31 7.47 -4.72 17.84
N LYS A 32 8.39 -4.29 18.68
CA LYS A 32 9.61 -5.04 19.02
C LYS A 32 9.27 -6.27 19.89
N ILE A 33 9.73 -7.44 19.46
CA ILE A 33 9.63 -8.69 20.24
C ILE A 33 10.93 -8.93 21.03
N ASN A 34 12.07 -8.75 20.38
CA ASN A 34 13.42 -8.87 20.94
C ASN A 34 14.40 -8.03 20.12
N ASP A 35 15.71 -8.16 20.39
CA ASP A 35 16.72 -7.35 19.70
C ASP A 35 16.95 -7.74 18.23
N GLU A 36 16.45 -8.89 17.80
CA GLU A 36 16.60 -9.39 16.42
C GLU A 36 15.30 -9.33 15.62
N GLN A 37 14.14 -9.20 16.27
CA GLN A 37 12.83 -9.31 15.64
C GLN A 37 11.84 -8.27 16.14
N ALA A 38 11.15 -7.67 15.19
CA ALA A 38 9.94 -6.89 15.41
C ALA A 38 8.82 -7.41 14.48
N VAL A 39 7.60 -7.38 14.97
CA VAL A 39 6.39 -7.65 14.18
C VAL A 39 5.97 -6.38 13.48
N VAL A 40 5.70 -6.49 12.19
CA VAL A 40 5.02 -5.48 11.37
C VAL A 40 3.57 -5.88 11.25
N ALA A 41 2.64 -4.96 11.44
CA ALA A 41 1.21 -5.21 11.29
C ALA A 41 0.54 -4.03 10.59
N THR A 42 -0.25 -4.34 9.57
CA THR A 42 -1.08 -3.37 8.86
C THR A 42 -2.44 -3.94 8.49
N THR A 43 -3.38 -3.07 8.18
CA THR A 43 -4.67 -3.42 7.59
C THR A 43 -4.98 -2.46 6.47
N ASP A 44 -5.20 -2.97 5.27
CA ASP A 44 -5.62 -2.16 4.15
C ASP A 44 -6.74 -2.86 3.36
N PHE A 45 -7.82 -2.12 3.12
CA PHE A 45 -9.01 -2.61 2.44
C PHE A 45 -9.78 -1.44 1.84
N PHE A 46 -10.40 -1.65 0.69
CA PHE A 46 -11.14 -0.62 -0.03
C PHE A 46 -12.25 -1.19 -0.90
N MET A 47 -13.09 -0.33 -1.43
CA MET A 47 -14.13 -0.68 -2.41
C MET A 47 -13.51 -0.94 -3.79
N PRO A 48 -14.19 -1.64 -4.72
CA PRO A 48 -13.67 -1.89 -6.07
C PRO A 48 -13.22 -0.61 -6.76
N ILE A 49 -12.01 -0.68 -7.31
CA ILE A 49 -11.42 0.36 -8.16
C ILE A 49 -11.30 -0.08 -9.61
N VAL A 50 -11.69 -1.31 -9.90
CA VAL A 50 -11.79 -1.92 -11.23
C VAL A 50 -13.03 -2.82 -11.29
N ASP A 51 -13.57 -3.04 -12.50
CA ASP A 51 -14.78 -3.83 -12.71
C ASP A 51 -14.53 -5.34 -12.65
N ASP A 52 -13.35 -5.80 -13.07
CA ASP A 52 -13.02 -7.22 -13.01
C ASP A 52 -12.79 -7.65 -11.54
N PRO A 53 -13.59 -8.60 -11.01
CA PRO A 53 -13.51 -8.99 -9.61
C PRO A 53 -12.19 -9.70 -9.26
N TYR A 54 -11.58 -10.41 -10.20
CA TYR A 54 -10.29 -11.06 -9.95
C TYR A 54 -9.16 -10.03 -9.86
N ASP A 55 -9.14 -9.04 -10.76
CA ASP A 55 -8.17 -7.95 -10.73
C ASP A 55 -8.35 -7.05 -9.51
N TYR A 56 -9.59 -6.78 -9.10
CA TYR A 56 -9.85 -6.08 -7.83
C TYR A 56 -9.22 -6.82 -6.65
N GLY A 57 -9.43 -8.13 -6.54
CA GLY A 57 -8.81 -8.94 -5.50
C GLY A 57 -7.28 -8.91 -5.53
N ARG A 58 -6.68 -8.95 -6.73
CA ARG A 58 -5.23 -8.83 -6.92
C ARG A 58 -4.68 -7.48 -6.44
N ILE A 59 -5.32 -6.40 -6.85
CA ILE A 59 -4.89 -5.04 -6.50
C ILE A 59 -4.99 -4.83 -4.99
N ALA A 60 -6.10 -5.23 -4.37
CA ALA A 60 -6.31 -5.07 -2.93
C ALA A 60 -5.28 -5.84 -2.10
N ALA A 61 -4.95 -7.08 -2.49
CA ALA A 61 -3.93 -7.85 -1.79
C ALA A 61 -2.52 -7.28 -2.01
N THR A 62 -2.20 -6.80 -3.22
CA THR A 62 -0.90 -6.18 -3.51
C THR A 62 -0.70 -4.92 -2.67
N ASN A 63 -1.75 -4.10 -2.55
CA ASN A 63 -1.72 -2.87 -1.79
C ASN A 63 -1.52 -3.16 -0.28
N ALA A 64 -2.28 -4.09 0.30
CA ALA A 64 -2.12 -4.44 1.71
C ALA A 64 -0.75 -5.06 2.06
N LEU A 65 -0.13 -5.82 1.14
CA LEU A 65 1.23 -6.33 1.32
C LEU A 65 2.29 -5.23 1.22
N SER A 66 1.98 -4.14 0.51
CA SER A 66 2.91 -3.05 0.22
C SER A 66 3.38 -2.32 1.48
N ASP A 67 2.49 -2.07 2.43
CA ASP A 67 2.81 -1.41 3.70
C ASP A 67 3.91 -2.14 4.49
N VAL A 68 3.87 -3.48 4.47
CA VAL A 68 4.90 -4.28 5.14
C VAL A 68 6.25 -4.09 4.46
N TYR A 69 6.28 -4.06 3.13
CA TYR A 69 7.51 -3.80 2.38
C TYR A 69 7.99 -2.36 2.53
N ALA A 70 7.08 -1.40 2.66
CA ALA A 70 7.38 0.02 2.81
C ALA A 70 8.16 0.33 4.09
N VAL A 71 7.91 -0.38 5.19
CA VAL A 71 8.72 -0.28 6.42
C VAL A 71 9.94 -1.22 6.43
N GLY A 72 10.25 -1.86 5.30
CA GLY A 72 11.40 -2.78 5.17
C GLY A 72 11.16 -4.20 5.69
N GLY A 73 9.90 -4.54 5.98
CA GLY A 73 9.50 -5.85 6.49
C GLY A 73 9.35 -6.91 5.41
N THR A 74 9.25 -8.16 5.86
CA THR A 74 8.89 -9.30 5.02
C THR A 74 7.55 -9.86 5.52
N PRO A 75 6.48 -9.86 4.71
CA PRO A 75 5.19 -10.40 5.12
C PRO A 75 5.27 -11.91 5.30
N ILE A 76 4.63 -12.43 6.35
CA ILE A 76 4.65 -13.87 6.70
C ILE A 76 3.26 -14.49 6.75
N LEU A 77 2.22 -13.68 6.92
CA LEU A 77 0.85 -14.13 7.12
C LEU A 77 -0.13 -13.04 6.69
N ALA A 78 -1.23 -13.42 6.05
CA ALA A 78 -2.34 -12.55 5.76
C ALA A 78 -3.67 -13.11 6.29
N LEU A 79 -4.57 -12.22 6.69
CA LEU A 79 -5.97 -12.51 7.03
C LEU A 79 -6.87 -11.70 6.12
N ALA A 80 -7.81 -12.36 5.43
CA ALA A 80 -8.72 -11.68 4.52
C ALA A 80 -9.81 -10.91 5.29
N ILE A 81 -10.06 -9.68 4.86
CA ILE A 81 -11.19 -8.87 5.28
C ILE A 81 -12.14 -8.76 4.10
N ALA A 82 -13.36 -9.30 4.23
CA ALA A 82 -14.33 -9.34 3.13
C ALA A 82 -15.72 -8.91 3.62
N ALA A 83 -16.15 -7.74 3.19
CA ALA A 83 -17.53 -7.28 3.37
C ALA A 83 -18.20 -7.31 2.00
N MET A 84 -19.27 -8.12 1.84
CA MET A 84 -19.86 -8.39 0.54
C MET A 84 -21.38 -8.22 0.58
N PRO A 85 -21.98 -7.58 -0.43
CA PRO A 85 -23.43 -7.46 -0.54
C PRO A 85 -24.05 -8.78 -1.02
N MET A 86 -24.30 -9.70 -0.09
CA MET A 86 -24.71 -11.08 -0.36
C MET A 86 -26.02 -11.17 -1.18
N ASN A 87 -26.87 -10.13 -1.13
CA ASN A 87 -28.12 -10.07 -1.90
C ASN A 87 -27.95 -9.57 -3.34
N GLN A 88 -26.79 -8.98 -3.67
CA GLN A 88 -26.55 -8.32 -4.97
C GLN A 88 -25.38 -8.96 -5.74
N MET A 89 -24.47 -9.62 -5.06
CA MET A 89 -23.28 -10.19 -5.64
C MET A 89 -23.36 -11.72 -5.67
N SER A 90 -23.05 -12.32 -6.82
CA SER A 90 -23.05 -13.77 -6.94
C SER A 90 -21.90 -14.41 -6.15
N PRO A 91 -22.08 -15.66 -5.65
CA PRO A 91 -20.97 -16.40 -5.03
C PRO A 91 -19.75 -16.53 -5.94
N ASP A 92 -19.94 -16.68 -7.25
CA ASP A 92 -18.86 -16.78 -8.24
C ASP A 92 -18.04 -15.47 -8.33
N THR A 93 -18.71 -14.33 -8.24
CA THR A 93 -18.04 -13.03 -8.21
C THR A 93 -17.19 -12.87 -6.95
N ILE A 94 -17.76 -13.20 -5.80
CA ILE A 94 -17.03 -13.18 -4.52
C ILE A 94 -15.83 -14.14 -4.57
N GLN A 95 -16.01 -15.34 -5.10
CA GLN A 95 -14.92 -16.30 -5.27
C GLN A 95 -13.77 -15.75 -6.13
N LYS A 96 -14.08 -15.03 -7.21
CA LYS A 96 -13.06 -14.39 -8.07
C LYS A 96 -12.27 -13.36 -7.30
N ILE A 97 -12.89 -12.50 -6.50
CA ILE A 97 -12.22 -11.51 -5.66
C ILE A 97 -11.23 -12.22 -4.72
N LEU A 98 -11.72 -13.20 -3.96
CA LEU A 98 -10.88 -13.94 -3.01
C LEU A 98 -9.75 -14.70 -3.71
N SER A 99 -10.01 -15.27 -4.89
CA SER A 99 -9.01 -15.98 -5.69
C SER A 99 -7.90 -15.05 -6.20
N GLY A 100 -8.27 -13.83 -6.63
CA GLY A 100 -7.30 -12.82 -7.03
C GLY A 100 -6.34 -12.45 -5.89
N GLY A 101 -6.88 -12.19 -4.70
CA GLY A 101 -6.06 -11.90 -3.53
C GLY A 101 -5.19 -13.08 -3.09
N ALA A 102 -5.76 -14.28 -3.06
CA ALA A 102 -5.02 -15.50 -2.71
C ALA A 102 -3.86 -15.77 -3.69
N GLN A 103 -4.05 -15.49 -4.99
CA GLN A 103 -2.99 -15.65 -5.99
C GLN A 103 -1.81 -14.70 -5.75
N VAL A 104 -2.09 -13.44 -5.41
CA VAL A 104 -1.03 -12.47 -5.10
C VAL A 104 -0.28 -12.88 -3.83
N CYS A 105 -1.00 -13.29 -2.79
CA CYS A 105 -0.37 -13.80 -1.56
C CYS A 105 0.50 -15.03 -1.84
N ALA A 106 0.03 -15.96 -2.67
CA ALA A 106 0.81 -17.14 -3.06
C ALA A 106 2.09 -16.76 -3.83
N ASN A 107 2.02 -15.78 -4.74
CA ASN A 107 3.18 -15.26 -5.46
C ASN A 107 4.20 -14.58 -4.52
N ALA A 108 3.72 -13.98 -3.43
CA ALA A 108 4.56 -13.39 -2.39
C ALA A 108 5.09 -14.42 -1.38
N GLY A 109 4.67 -15.70 -1.46
CA GLY A 109 4.99 -16.72 -0.48
C GLY A 109 4.28 -16.56 0.87
N VAL A 110 3.15 -15.83 0.90
CA VAL A 110 2.39 -15.46 2.09
C VAL A 110 1.10 -16.27 2.16
N PRO A 111 0.90 -17.14 3.16
CA PRO A 111 -0.37 -17.86 3.33
C PRO A 111 -1.49 -16.89 3.76
N VAL A 112 -2.67 -17.03 3.13
CA VAL A 112 -3.92 -16.48 3.66
C VAL A 112 -4.47 -17.47 4.67
N ALA A 113 -4.28 -17.19 5.95
CA ALA A 113 -4.54 -18.16 7.04
C ALA A 113 -5.96 -18.06 7.62
N GLY A 114 -6.83 -17.29 7.00
CA GLY A 114 -8.21 -17.08 7.44
C GLY A 114 -8.65 -15.66 7.22
N GLY A 115 -9.56 -15.17 8.03
CA GLY A 115 -10.06 -13.81 7.93
C GLY A 115 -11.46 -13.66 8.50
N HIS A 116 -12.14 -12.59 8.12
CA HIS A 116 -13.51 -12.32 8.55
C HIS A 116 -14.36 -11.86 7.38
N THR A 117 -15.61 -12.34 7.34
CA THR A 117 -16.58 -11.99 6.29
C THR A 117 -17.84 -11.45 6.94
N ILE A 118 -18.37 -10.36 6.40
CA ILE A 118 -19.66 -9.79 6.82
C ILE A 118 -20.53 -9.50 5.60
N ASP A 119 -21.84 -9.45 5.81
CA ASP A 119 -22.79 -8.88 4.86
C ASP A 119 -22.71 -7.35 4.91
N ALA A 120 -22.67 -6.67 3.76
CA ALA A 120 -22.52 -5.23 3.67
C ALA A 120 -23.33 -4.67 2.50
N VAL A 121 -23.48 -3.34 2.46
CA VAL A 121 -24.21 -2.67 1.37
C VAL A 121 -23.34 -2.62 0.09
N GLU A 122 -22.05 -2.44 0.25
CA GLU A 122 -21.07 -2.34 -0.83
C GLU A 122 -19.92 -3.33 -0.60
N PRO A 123 -19.30 -3.85 -1.68
CA PRO A 123 -18.18 -4.77 -1.52
C PRO A 123 -16.95 -4.04 -1.02
N ILE A 124 -16.32 -4.62 0.00
CA ILE A 124 -15.02 -4.20 0.51
C ILE A 124 -14.14 -5.44 0.62
N TYR A 125 -12.93 -5.36 0.12
CA TYR A 125 -11.95 -6.42 0.24
C TYR A 125 -10.56 -5.85 0.51
N GLY A 126 -9.80 -6.59 1.30
CA GLY A 126 -8.41 -6.33 1.60
C GLY A 126 -7.87 -7.33 2.58
N LEU A 127 -6.74 -7.01 3.18
CA LEU A 127 -6.04 -7.90 4.09
C LEU A 127 -5.62 -7.17 5.37
N ALA A 128 -5.59 -7.91 6.47
CA ALA A 128 -4.68 -7.62 7.56
C ALA A 128 -3.41 -8.43 7.32
N VAL A 129 -2.25 -7.78 7.30
CA VAL A 129 -0.98 -8.43 7.00
C VAL A 129 -0.05 -8.33 8.20
N VAL A 130 0.56 -9.47 8.51
CA VAL A 130 1.61 -9.57 9.54
C VAL A 130 2.94 -9.87 8.84
N GLY A 131 3.99 -9.14 9.22
CA GLY A 131 5.34 -9.30 8.73
C GLY A 131 6.36 -9.32 9.85
N LEU A 132 7.60 -9.55 9.49
CA LEU A 132 8.76 -9.46 10.38
C LEU A 132 9.80 -8.52 9.79
N VAL A 133 10.47 -7.77 10.68
CA VAL A 133 11.62 -6.93 10.35
C VAL A 133 12.63 -7.00 11.49
N HIS A 134 13.92 -6.85 11.17
CA HIS A 134 14.94 -6.63 12.20
C HIS A 134 14.81 -5.18 12.70
N PRO A 135 14.82 -4.91 14.03
CA PRO A 135 14.65 -3.55 14.56
C PRO A 135 15.58 -2.50 13.93
N ASP A 136 16.84 -2.86 13.64
CA ASP A 136 17.83 -1.96 13.05
C ASP A 136 17.67 -1.78 11.52
N ARG A 137 16.69 -2.43 10.89
CA ARG A 137 16.44 -2.37 9.44
C ARG A 137 15.11 -1.73 9.10
N ILE A 138 14.40 -1.25 10.08
CA ILE A 138 13.16 -0.50 9.87
C ILE A 138 13.48 0.74 9.04
N LYS A 139 12.64 1.03 8.05
CA LYS A 139 12.72 2.26 7.25
C LYS A 139 11.53 3.14 7.58
N ARG A 140 11.80 4.33 8.11
CA ARG A 140 10.78 5.27 8.54
C ARG A 140 10.71 6.46 7.60
N ASN A 141 9.54 7.02 7.44
CA ASN A 141 9.34 8.24 6.66
C ASN A 141 10.14 9.43 7.19
N CYS A 142 10.47 9.44 8.49
CA CYS A 142 11.15 10.55 9.16
C CYS A 142 12.67 10.43 9.22
N GLU A 143 13.30 9.51 8.50
CA GLU A 143 14.74 9.25 8.57
C GLU A 143 15.51 9.63 7.30
N ALA A 144 14.88 10.30 6.32
CA ALA A 144 15.56 10.83 5.15
C ALA A 144 16.62 11.87 5.54
N GLN A 145 17.70 11.96 4.77
CA GLN A 145 18.85 12.82 5.03
C GLN A 145 19.06 13.84 3.91
N GLU A 146 19.67 14.96 4.24
CA GLU A 146 20.05 15.96 3.25
C GLU A 146 21.04 15.36 2.23
N GLY A 147 20.70 15.49 0.95
CA GLY A 147 21.50 14.94 -0.14
C GLY A 147 21.06 13.56 -0.60
N ASP A 148 20.01 12.99 -0.03
CA ASP A 148 19.44 11.73 -0.52
C ASP A 148 18.83 11.90 -1.91
N ASP A 149 19.04 10.91 -2.76
CA ASP A 149 18.36 10.81 -4.05
C ASP A 149 16.98 10.20 -3.89
N LEU A 150 15.98 10.76 -4.60
CA LEU A 150 14.64 10.23 -4.68
C LEU A 150 14.56 9.16 -5.77
N ILE A 151 14.25 7.92 -5.40
CA ILE A 151 14.15 6.79 -6.34
C ILE A 151 12.71 6.29 -6.37
N LEU A 152 12.09 6.37 -7.55
CA LEU A 152 10.73 5.87 -7.78
C LEU A 152 10.77 4.48 -8.43
N GLY A 153 10.25 3.46 -7.75
CA GLY A 153 10.33 2.06 -8.17
C GLY A 153 9.34 1.64 -9.26
N LYS A 154 8.27 2.43 -9.48
CA LYS A 154 7.23 2.18 -10.49
C LYS A 154 6.83 3.47 -11.18
N ALA A 155 6.31 3.36 -12.40
CA ALA A 155 5.73 4.51 -13.11
C ALA A 155 4.45 5.00 -12.41
N LEU A 156 4.21 6.31 -12.50
CA LEU A 156 3.01 6.97 -12.00
C LEU A 156 1.88 6.94 -13.03
N GLY A 157 0.64 7.09 -12.56
CA GLY A 157 -0.51 7.26 -13.45
C GLY A 157 -1.69 6.34 -13.17
N VAL A 158 -1.58 5.38 -12.25
CA VAL A 158 -2.69 4.49 -11.88
C VAL A 158 -3.96 5.26 -11.51
N GLY A 159 -3.84 6.35 -10.73
CA GLY A 159 -5.00 7.18 -10.35
C GLY A 159 -5.64 7.91 -11.54
N ILE A 160 -4.86 8.33 -12.55
CA ILE A 160 -5.39 8.94 -13.78
C ILE A 160 -6.16 7.90 -14.59
N LEU A 161 -5.62 6.70 -14.75
CA LEU A 161 -6.28 5.60 -15.47
C LEU A 161 -7.54 5.14 -14.73
N GLY A 162 -7.53 5.10 -13.39
CA GLY A 162 -8.73 4.85 -12.59
C GLY A 162 -9.81 5.92 -12.77
N ALA A 163 -9.42 7.19 -12.88
CA ALA A 163 -10.36 8.27 -13.18
C ALA A 163 -10.97 8.14 -14.59
N ALA A 164 -10.18 7.77 -15.59
CA ALA A 164 -10.67 7.49 -16.94
C ALA A 164 -11.63 6.29 -16.97
N MET A 165 -11.34 5.24 -16.19
CA MET A 165 -12.22 4.09 -16.06
C MET A 165 -13.57 4.48 -15.44
N ASN A 166 -13.60 5.30 -14.40
CA ASN A 166 -14.84 5.78 -13.77
C ASN A 166 -15.71 6.64 -14.72
N LYS A 167 -15.13 7.14 -15.81
CA LYS A 167 -15.84 7.87 -16.88
C LYS A 167 -16.24 6.98 -18.06
N ASP A 168 -15.99 5.67 -18.00
CA ASP A 168 -16.13 4.71 -19.11
C ASP A 168 -15.29 5.08 -20.35
N GLU A 169 -14.15 5.73 -20.17
CA GLU A 169 -13.27 6.21 -21.25
C GLU A 169 -11.98 5.40 -21.38
N LEU A 170 -11.68 4.51 -20.41
CA LEU A 170 -10.42 3.77 -20.36
C LEU A 170 -10.39 2.68 -21.45
N ASP A 171 -9.39 2.76 -22.32
CA ASP A 171 -9.16 1.72 -23.33
C ASP A 171 -8.49 0.45 -22.73
N PRO A 172 -8.52 -0.68 -23.47
CA PRO A 172 -7.94 -1.94 -22.97
C PRO A 172 -6.44 -1.86 -22.66
N GLU A 173 -5.67 -1.03 -23.37
CA GLU A 173 -4.23 -0.86 -23.12
C GLU A 173 -3.99 -0.08 -21.81
N GLY A 174 -4.75 0.99 -21.58
CA GLY A 174 -4.73 1.73 -20.31
C GLY A 174 -5.10 0.84 -19.14
N TYR A 175 -6.16 0.02 -19.29
CA TYR A 175 -6.54 -0.96 -18.26
C TYR A 175 -5.41 -1.94 -17.96
N ARG A 176 -4.78 -2.51 -18.99
CA ARG A 176 -3.65 -3.42 -18.83
C ARG A 176 -2.49 -2.76 -18.07
N GLN A 177 -2.08 -1.55 -18.46
CA GLN A 177 -1.00 -0.80 -17.78
C GLN A 177 -1.34 -0.52 -16.32
N MET A 178 -2.57 -0.14 -16.03
CA MET A 178 -3.07 0.11 -14.67
C MET A 178 -2.96 -1.14 -13.81
N VAL A 179 -3.54 -2.26 -14.26
CA VAL A 179 -3.57 -3.51 -13.49
C VAL A 179 -2.16 -4.10 -13.32
N GLU A 180 -1.35 -4.14 -14.37
CA GLU A 180 0.03 -4.65 -14.28
C GLU A 180 0.88 -3.84 -13.28
N THR A 181 0.71 -2.51 -13.26
CA THR A 181 1.44 -1.65 -12.31
C THR A 181 0.94 -1.82 -10.89
N ALA A 182 -0.39 -1.82 -10.69
CA ALA A 182 -1.00 -1.92 -9.38
C ALA A 182 -0.84 -3.32 -8.75
N THR A 183 -0.68 -4.38 -9.56
CA THR A 183 -0.47 -5.76 -9.05
C THR A 183 0.99 -6.19 -8.97
N LYS A 184 1.94 -5.32 -9.31
CA LYS A 184 3.37 -5.59 -9.13
C LYS A 184 3.74 -5.42 -7.65
N LEU A 185 4.21 -6.50 -7.02
CA LEU A 185 4.63 -6.49 -5.61
C LEU A 185 5.80 -5.52 -5.38
N ASN A 186 5.79 -4.83 -4.25
CA ASN A 186 6.87 -3.97 -3.76
C ASN A 186 7.92 -4.75 -2.92
N ALA A 187 8.08 -6.04 -3.17
CA ALA A 187 8.94 -6.93 -2.39
C ALA A 187 10.41 -6.48 -2.31
N VAL A 188 10.85 -5.62 -3.23
CA VAL A 188 12.19 -5.01 -3.18
C VAL A 188 12.41 -4.20 -1.90
N GLY A 189 11.36 -3.69 -1.24
CA GLY A 189 11.46 -2.94 0.00
C GLY A 189 12.14 -3.73 1.12
N ALA A 190 11.86 -5.04 1.22
CA ALA A 190 12.54 -5.91 2.18
C ALA A 190 14.06 -6.06 1.92
N GLU A 191 14.49 -5.97 0.65
CA GLU A 191 15.92 -5.97 0.31
C GLU A 191 16.56 -4.60 0.51
N LEU A 192 15.84 -3.51 0.15
CA LEU A 192 16.30 -2.14 0.35
C LEU A 192 16.53 -1.85 1.83
N SER A 193 15.77 -2.44 2.74
CA SER A 193 15.93 -2.29 4.19
C SER A 193 17.31 -2.73 4.70
N LYS A 194 17.98 -3.64 3.98
CA LYS A 194 19.32 -4.16 4.32
C LYS A 194 20.44 -3.23 3.89
N LEU A 195 20.14 -2.24 3.07
CA LEU A 195 21.14 -1.31 2.53
C LEU A 195 21.29 -0.09 3.47
N PRO A 196 22.51 0.18 3.98
CA PRO A 196 22.73 1.29 4.91
C PRO A 196 22.54 2.67 4.25
N GLY A 197 22.64 2.76 2.92
CA GLY A 197 22.39 4.00 2.18
C GLY A 197 20.93 4.24 1.80
N VAL A 198 19.99 3.40 2.22
CA VAL A 198 18.55 3.66 2.12
C VAL A 198 18.09 4.15 3.48
N HIS A 199 17.74 5.43 3.58
CA HIS A 199 17.42 6.07 4.85
C HIS A 199 15.91 6.07 5.14
N ALA A 200 15.10 6.39 4.15
CA ALA A 200 13.64 6.36 4.25
C ALA A 200 13.01 5.56 3.10
N LEU A 201 11.81 5.04 3.33
CA LEU A 201 11.07 4.26 2.36
C LEU A 201 9.58 4.45 2.63
N THR A 202 8.79 4.60 1.59
CA THR A 202 7.32 4.57 1.62
C THR A 202 6.80 4.01 0.31
N ASP A 203 5.56 3.61 0.26
CA ASP A 203 4.89 3.36 -1.02
C ASP A 203 4.06 4.57 -1.46
N VAL A 204 3.70 4.62 -2.74
CA VAL A 204 2.91 5.71 -3.31
C VAL A 204 1.53 5.19 -3.65
N THR A 205 0.53 5.61 -2.90
CA THR A 205 -0.86 5.21 -3.04
C THR A 205 -1.80 6.38 -3.36
N GLY A 206 -2.95 6.50 -2.69
CA GLY A 206 -4.02 7.44 -3.01
C GLY A 206 -3.67 8.93 -2.93
N PHE A 207 -2.67 9.30 -2.12
CA PHE A 207 -2.22 10.70 -2.03
C PHE A 207 -1.26 11.11 -3.16
N GLY A 208 -0.85 10.16 -4.01
CA GLY A 208 0.07 10.38 -5.11
C GLY A 208 1.50 10.72 -4.65
N LEU A 209 2.41 10.89 -5.63
CA LEU A 209 3.82 11.14 -5.35
C LEU A 209 4.04 12.33 -4.40
N ILE A 210 3.37 13.44 -4.64
CA ILE A 210 3.60 14.66 -3.84
C ILE A 210 3.10 14.48 -2.41
N GLY A 211 1.95 13.81 -2.22
CA GLY A 211 1.43 13.53 -0.88
C GLY A 211 2.41 12.73 -0.04
N HIS A 212 2.85 11.57 -0.54
CA HIS A 212 3.79 10.70 0.17
C HIS A 212 5.20 11.28 0.29
N LEU A 213 5.68 12.03 -0.71
CA LEU A 213 6.94 12.77 -0.57
C LEU A 213 6.87 13.84 0.53
N LEU A 214 5.73 14.51 0.67
CA LEU A 214 5.53 15.49 1.75
C LEU A 214 5.54 14.83 3.14
N GLU A 215 5.07 13.60 3.28
CA GLU A 215 5.17 12.85 4.55
C GLU A 215 6.63 12.64 4.93
N ILE A 216 7.47 12.18 3.98
CA ILE A 216 8.93 12.05 4.18
C ILE A 216 9.56 13.42 4.50
N CYS A 217 9.24 14.45 3.72
CA CYS A 217 9.83 15.78 3.91
C CYS A 217 9.47 16.39 5.28
N HIS A 218 8.20 16.26 5.70
CA HIS A 218 7.75 16.75 7.00
C HIS A 218 8.34 15.94 8.15
N GLY A 219 8.33 14.61 8.04
CA GLY A 219 8.89 13.72 9.06
C GLY A 219 10.40 13.95 9.28
N SER A 220 11.14 14.20 8.21
CA SER A 220 12.60 14.41 8.24
C SER A 220 13.00 15.89 8.37
N ASN A 221 12.07 16.83 8.38
CA ASN A 221 12.30 18.28 8.36
C ASN A 221 13.19 18.73 7.18
N LEU A 222 12.89 18.20 6.00
CA LEU A 222 13.60 18.44 4.74
C LEU A 222 12.68 19.03 3.67
N ALA A 223 13.28 19.47 2.56
CA ALA A 223 12.56 19.82 1.34
C ALA A 223 12.94 18.85 0.23
N GLY A 224 11.94 18.38 -0.54
CA GLY A 224 12.15 17.51 -1.71
C GLY A 224 12.15 18.32 -3.00
N ALA A 225 13.05 18.00 -3.94
CA ALA A 225 13.06 18.55 -5.29
C ALA A 225 12.79 17.44 -6.31
N VAL A 226 11.79 17.65 -7.16
CA VAL A 226 11.40 16.70 -8.21
C VAL A 226 11.51 17.37 -9.57
N ASN A 227 12.27 16.78 -10.48
CA ASN A 227 12.28 17.21 -11.86
C ASN A 227 11.17 16.49 -12.63
N TRP A 228 10.18 17.24 -13.11
CA TRP A 228 9.05 16.70 -13.86
C TRP A 228 9.44 15.81 -15.04
N ASN A 229 10.51 16.18 -15.76
CA ASN A 229 10.93 15.45 -16.95
C ASN A 229 11.55 14.08 -16.66
N ASP A 230 11.97 13.85 -15.43
CA ASP A 230 12.59 12.58 -14.99
C ASP A 230 11.55 11.60 -14.40
N LEU A 231 10.30 12.04 -14.23
CA LEU A 231 9.26 11.18 -13.69
C LEU A 231 8.85 10.10 -14.70
N PRO A 232 8.94 8.82 -14.33
CA PRO A 232 8.37 7.75 -15.12
C PRO A 232 6.84 7.78 -15.01
N ILE A 233 6.18 8.11 -16.11
CA ILE A 233 4.71 8.16 -16.20
C ILE A 233 4.27 7.08 -17.19
N LEU A 234 3.22 6.34 -16.83
CA LEU A 234 2.59 5.37 -17.73
C LEU A 234 2.17 6.05 -19.02
N PRO A 235 2.52 5.51 -20.19
CA PRO A 235 2.19 6.16 -21.47
C PRO A 235 0.69 6.47 -21.62
N ALA A 236 -0.18 5.50 -21.32
CA ALA A 236 -1.62 5.73 -21.37
C ALA A 236 -2.07 6.85 -20.41
N ALA A 237 -1.51 6.90 -19.19
CA ALA A 237 -1.87 7.95 -18.23
C ALA A 237 -1.48 9.35 -18.72
N ARG A 238 -0.35 9.48 -19.41
CA ARG A 238 0.06 10.76 -20.03
C ARG A 238 -0.95 11.20 -21.08
N ASP A 239 -1.36 10.28 -21.97
CA ASP A 239 -2.33 10.57 -23.02
C ASP A 239 -3.70 11.01 -22.45
N TYR A 240 -4.17 10.36 -21.37
CA TYR A 240 -5.42 10.75 -20.70
C TYR A 240 -5.28 12.10 -19.99
N ALA A 241 -4.17 12.37 -19.33
CA ALA A 241 -3.95 13.65 -18.66
C ALA A 241 -3.90 14.84 -19.65
N GLU A 242 -3.39 14.64 -20.86
CA GLU A 242 -3.35 15.67 -21.91
C GLU A 242 -4.72 15.95 -22.53
N ARG A 243 -5.64 15.00 -22.47
CA ARG A 243 -7.03 15.17 -22.97
C ARG A 243 -7.96 15.89 -21.98
N GLY A 244 -7.67 15.86 -20.68
CA GLY A 244 -8.45 16.46 -19.61
C GLY A 244 -9.40 15.49 -18.94
#